data_2f171fbd207f68918bd3f41bc4289dc4
#
_entry.id   2f171fbd207f68918bd3f41bc4289dc4
#
_cell.length_a   1.000
_cell.length_b   1.000
_cell.length_c   1.000
_cell.angle_alpha   90.00
_cell.angle_beta   90.00
_cell.angle_gamma   90.00
#
_symmetry.space_group_name_H-M   'P 1'
#
loop_
_entity.id
_entity.type
_entity.pdbx_description
1 polymer ?
#
loop_
_entity_poly.entity_id
_entity_poly.type
_entity_poly.pdbx_seq_one_letter_code
_entity_poly.pdbx_strand_id
1 'polypeptide(L)'
;MAATTSTVDIDDTLIALADPVRRGIVELLKIQPRRAGELANLLELNGPAMSKHLKVLRDKHLIEEERPAEDARVRVYRLRPERLEELKDWLSDVGAFWNDQLASFKAAADVAAKRTTANDTPKARRPRKSRSGKRR
;
A
#
# COMPACT_ATOMS: atom_id res chain seq x y z
N MET A 1 6.89 29.26 3.12
CA MET A 1 6.56 28.56 1.88
C MET A 1 6.69 27.07 2.07
N ALA A 2 5.56 26.39 2.02
CA ALA A 2 5.43 25.00 2.47
C ALA A 2 5.93 23.94 1.50
N ALA A 3 6.42 24.33 0.32
CA ALA A 3 6.72 23.36 -0.74
C ALA A 3 8.03 22.59 -0.58
N THR A 4 8.95 23.06 0.25
CA THR A 4 10.28 22.45 0.41
C THR A 4 10.39 21.51 1.59
N THR A 5 9.51 21.60 2.55
CA THR A 5 9.52 20.76 3.75
C THR A 5 8.97 19.37 3.47
N SER A 6 8.07 19.28 2.52
CA SER A 6 7.33 18.07 2.18
C SER A 6 8.18 16.96 1.58
N THR A 7 9.20 17.29 0.79
CA THR A 7 10.01 16.27 0.10
C THR A 7 10.96 15.55 1.05
N VAL A 8 11.60 16.30 1.96
CA VAL A 8 12.51 15.72 2.96
C VAL A 8 11.76 14.80 3.91
N ASP A 9 10.58 15.22 4.33
CA ASP A 9 9.73 14.44 5.22
C ASP A 9 9.24 13.13 4.57
N ILE A 10 8.93 13.17 3.28
CA ILE A 10 8.55 11.99 2.50
C ILE A 10 9.72 11.04 2.37
N ASP A 11 10.92 11.53 2.08
CA ASP A 11 12.11 10.69 1.99
C ASP A 11 12.38 9.98 3.32
N ASP A 12 12.29 10.67 4.43
CA ASP A 12 12.44 10.11 5.76
C ASP A 12 11.39 9.04 6.06
N THR A 13 10.16 9.30 5.70
CA THR A 13 9.06 8.33 5.85
C THR A 13 9.32 7.08 5.01
N LEU A 14 9.73 7.22 3.78
CA LEU A 14 10.05 6.09 2.90
C LEU A 14 11.23 5.29 3.40
N ILE A 15 12.28 5.95 3.91
CA ILE A 15 13.43 5.27 4.53
C ILE A 15 12.99 4.44 5.73
N ALA A 16 12.18 5.02 6.61
CA ALA A 16 11.67 4.32 7.78
C ALA A 16 10.81 3.11 7.39
N LEU A 17 10.00 3.23 6.35
CA LEU A 17 9.11 2.17 5.88
C LEU A 17 9.78 1.18 4.92
N ALA A 18 11.05 1.38 4.56
CA ALA A 18 11.77 0.47 3.67
C ALA A 18 12.10 -0.89 4.30
N ASP A 19 12.02 -1.00 5.61
CA ASP A 19 12.30 -2.24 6.35
C ASP A 19 10.99 -2.95 6.70
N PRO A 20 10.86 -4.26 6.44
CA PRO A 20 9.63 -5.00 6.72
C PRO A 20 9.30 -5.08 8.21
N VAL A 21 10.29 -5.13 9.09
CA VAL A 21 10.05 -5.13 10.55
C VAL A 21 9.45 -3.80 10.98
N ARG A 22 9.99 -2.69 10.48
CA ARG A 22 9.45 -1.36 10.80
C ARG A 22 8.03 -1.19 10.27
N ARG A 23 7.72 -1.71 9.09
CA ARG A 23 6.33 -1.74 8.60
C ARG A 23 5.43 -2.55 9.52
N GLY A 24 5.94 -3.69 10.03
CA GLY A 24 5.21 -4.50 11.01
C GLY A 24 4.91 -3.74 12.30
N ILE A 25 5.85 -2.96 12.80
CA ILE A 25 5.64 -2.09 13.96
C ILE A 25 4.52 -1.08 13.68
N VAL A 26 4.57 -0.41 12.55
CA VAL A 26 3.54 0.56 12.16
C VAL A 26 2.15 -0.10 12.09
N GLU A 27 2.06 -1.28 11.50
CA GLU A 27 0.81 -2.03 11.42
C GLU A 27 0.24 -2.37 12.81
N LEU A 28 1.09 -2.77 13.74
CA LEU A 28 0.68 -3.08 15.11
C LEU A 28 0.24 -1.82 15.86
N LEU A 29 0.97 -0.72 15.71
CA LEU A 29 0.66 0.55 16.36
C LEU A 29 -0.55 1.24 15.75
N LYS A 30 -0.89 0.92 14.54
CA LYS A 30 -2.14 1.39 13.91
C LYS A 30 -3.37 0.91 14.69
N ILE A 31 -3.29 -0.26 15.27
CA ILE A 31 -4.40 -0.86 16.03
C ILE A 31 -4.49 -0.22 17.42
N GLN A 32 -3.38 -0.13 18.14
CA GLN A 32 -3.33 0.46 19.47
C GLN A 32 -1.88 0.76 19.88
N PRO A 33 -1.66 1.68 20.81
CA PRO A 33 -0.34 1.87 21.41
C PRO A 33 0.14 0.58 22.10
N ARG A 34 1.45 0.35 22.06
CA ARG A 34 2.04 -0.88 22.58
C ARG A 34 3.38 -0.60 23.26
N ARG A 35 3.74 -1.47 24.19
CA ARG A 35 5.05 -1.46 24.84
C ARG A 35 6.10 -2.10 23.92
N ALA A 36 7.36 -1.68 24.09
CA ALA A 36 8.47 -2.23 23.32
C ALA A 36 8.57 -3.76 23.45
N GLY A 37 8.36 -4.29 24.65
CA GLY A 37 8.37 -5.73 24.91
C GLY A 37 7.28 -6.49 24.18
N GLU A 38 6.08 -5.92 24.08
CA GLU A 38 4.99 -6.50 23.29
C GLU A 38 5.35 -6.56 21.80
N LEU A 39 5.89 -5.46 21.27
CA LEU A 39 6.30 -5.39 19.87
C LEU A 39 7.39 -6.43 19.57
N ALA A 40 8.36 -6.56 20.46
CA ALA A 40 9.43 -7.55 20.33
C ALA A 40 8.86 -8.98 20.32
N ASN A 41 7.94 -9.29 21.22
CA ASN A 41 7.30 -10.60 21.27
C ASN A 41 6.47 -10.88 20.01
N LEU A 42 5.67 -9.93 19.57
CA LEU A 42 4.79 -10.10 18.41
C LEU A 42 5.56 -10.25 17.09
N LEU A 43 6.71 -9.58 16.98
CA LEU A 43 7.54 -9.63 15.78
C LEU A 43 8.73 -10.58 15.91
N GLU A 44 8.79 -11.33 17.01
CA GLU A 44 9.84 -12.32 17.27
C GLU A 44 11.26 -11.75 17.18
N LEU A 45 11.47 -10.58 17.80
CA LEU A 45 12.74 -9.89 17.84
C LEU A 45 13.28 -9.81 19.25
N ASN A 46 14.61 -9.75 19.37
CA ASN A 46 15.23 -9.44 20.65
C ASN A 46 15.09 -7.94 20.98
N GLY A 47 15.28 -7.57 22.25
CA GLY A 47 15.16 -6.20 22.70
C GLY A 47 16.08 -5.21 21.99
N PRO A 48 17.39 -5.50 21.83
CA PRO A 48 18.31 -4.61 21.13
C PRO A 48 17.92 -4.33 19.68
N ALA A 49 17.49 -5.35 18.93
CA ALA A 49 17.03 -5.18 17.56
C ALA A 49 15.75 -4.32 17.48
N MET A 50 14.82 -4.60 18.38
CA MET A 50 13.58 -3.80 18.48
C MET A 50 13.90 -2.34 18.81
N SER A 51 14.81 -2.10 19.75
CA SER A 51 15.19 -0.73 20.12
C SER A 51 15.78 0.05 18.96
N LYS A 52 16.57 -0.59 18.10
CA LYS A 52 17.12 0.05 16.90
C LYS A 52 16.01 0.47 15.92
N HIS A 53 15.06 -0.41 15.67
CA HIS A 53 13.95 -0.10 14.78
C HIS A 53 13.05 0.99 15.35
N LEU A 54 12.77 0.94 16.65
CA LEU A 54 11.97 1.99 17.31
C LEU A 54 12.66 3.33 17.26
N LYS A 55 13.99 3.36 17.41
CA LYS A 55 14.76 4.60 17.31
C LYS A 55 14.66 5.20 15.92
N VAL A 56 14.80 4.41 14.87
CA VAL A 56 14.65 4.90 13.48
C VAL A 56 13.25 5.50 13.28
N LEU A 57 12.21 4.79 13.66
CA LEU A 57 10.83 5.26 13.52
C LEU A 57 10.58 6.55 14.30
N ARG A 58 11.13 6.65 15.51
CA ARG A 58 11.01 7.84 16.34
C ARG A 58 11.78 9.04 15.76
N ASP A 59 13.02 8.81 15.32
CA ASP A 59 13.85 9.85 14.71
C ASP A 59 13.23 10.39 13.42
N LYS A 60 12.50 9.57 12.70
CA LYS A 60 11.77 9.95 11.47
C LYS A 60 10.34 10.44 11.75
N HIS A 61 9.98 10.59 13.01
CA HIS A 61 8.69 11.13 13.46
C HIS A 61 7.45 10.32 13.05
N LEU A 62 7.59 9.02 12.88
CA LEU A 62 6.45 8.14 12.62
C LEU A 62 5.80 7.64 13.90
N ILE A 63 6.57 7.57 14.97
CA ILE A 63 6.08 7.15 16.29
C ILE A 63 6.56 8.11 17.36
N GLU A 64 5.89 8.10 18.49
CA GLU A 64 6.31 8.80 19.69
C GLU A 64 6.36 7.85 20.88
N GLU A 65 7.21 8.16 21.83
CA GLU A 65 7.35 7.43 23.07
C GLU A 65 6.60 8.18 24.16
N GLU A 66 5.73 7.47 24.86
CA GLU A 66 5.05 7.97 26.05
C GLU A 66 5.51 7.16 27.26
N ARG A 67 5.75 7.86 28.35
CA ARG A 67 5.99 7.23 29.65
C ARG A 67 4.78 7.52 30.52
N PRO A 68 4.00 6.49 30.91
CA PRO A 68 2.88 6.72 31.81
C PRO A 68 3.34 7.36 33.10
N ALA A 69 2.57 8.31 33.63
CA ALA A 69 2.89 8.99 34.88
C ALA A 69 2.95 8.03 36.08
N GLU A 70 2.28 6.90 35.98
CA GLU A 70 2.18 5.89 37.03
C GLU A 70 3.44 5.01 37.13
N ASP A 71 4.14 4.78 36.02
CA ASP A 71 5.39 4.03 36.00
C ASP A 71 6.31 4.54 34.89
N ALA A 72 7.29 5.36 35.25
CA ALA A 72 8.27 5.94 34.33
C ALA A 72 9.21 4.89 33.68
N ARG A 73 9.18 3.64 34.13
CA ARG A 73 9.98 2.54 33.55
C ARG A 73 9.33 1.94 32.33
N VAL A 74 8.03 2.15 32.17
CA VAL A 74 7.26 1.64 31.05
C VAL A 74 7.34 2.61 29.89
N ARG A 75 7.76 2.10 28.74
CA ARG A 75 7.79 2.86 27.48
C ARG A 75 6.68 2.36 26.59
N VAL A 76 5.73 3.23 26.31
CA VAL A 76 4.63 2.96 25.39
C VAL A 76 4.87 3.73 24.11
N TYR A 77 4.75 3.07 22.99
CA TYR A 77 4.92 3.66 21.67
C TYR A 77 3.56 3.84 21.00
N ARG A 78 3.41 4.98 20.37
CA ARG A 78 2.18 5.37 19.69
C ARG A 78 2.50 5.83 18.28
N LEU A 79 1.64 5.53 17.34
CA LEU A 79 1.79 5.99 15.96
C LEU A 79 1.49 7.50 15.88
N ARG A 80 2.31 8.21 15.14
CA ARG A 80 2.06 9.59 14.75
C ARG A 80 1.56 9.60 13.30
N PRO A 81 0.30 10.00 13.07
CA PRO A 81 -0.28 9.88 11.74
C PRO A 81 0.21 10.93 10.74
N GLU A 82 0.81 12.03 11.20
CA GLU A 82 1.11 13.21 10.36
C GLU A 82 2.00 12.85 9.16
N ARG A 83 3.05 12.05 9.39
CA ARG A 83 3.98 11.67 8.31
C ARG A 83 3.35 10.70 7.32
N LEU A 84 2.48 9.84 7.80
CA LEU A 84 1.74 8.91 6.95
C LEU A 84 0.69 9.64 6.11
N GLU A 85 0.06 10.67 6.65
CA GLU A 85 -0.87 11.53 5.92
C GLU A 85 -0.16 12.29 4.80
N GLU A 86 1.02 12.86 5.07
CA GLU A 86 1.84 13.49 4.05
C GLU A 86 2.22 12.53 2.92
N LEU A 87 2.61 11.32 3.27
CA LEU A 87 2.91 10.27 2.29
C LEU A 87 1.68 9.90 1.47
N LYS A 88 0.54 9.77 2.11
CA LYS A 88 -0.73 9.50 1.45
C LYS A 88 -1.06 10.59 0.43
N ASP A 89 -0.91 11.86 0.82
CA ASP A 89 -1.18 12.99 -0.06
C ASP A 89 -0.24 12.98 -1.27
N TRP A 90 1.04 12.75 -1.04
CA TRP A 90 2.02 12.62 -2.11
C TRP A 90 1.69 11.48 -3.06
N LEU A 91 1.35 10.32 -2.52
CA LEU A 91 0.94 9.15 -3.32
C LEU A 91 -0.35 9.43 -4.09
N SER A 92 -1.28 10.17 -3.50
CA SER A 92 -2.52 10.55 -4.17
C SER A 92 -2.25 11.46 -5.37
N ASP A 93 -1.32 12.41 -5.23
CA ASP A 93 -0.94 13.31 -6.32
C ASP A 93 -0.26 12.53 -7.46
N VAL A 94 0.68 11.65 -7.13
CA VAL A 94 1.32 10.77 -8.12
C VAL A 94 0.31 9.81 -8.70
N GLY A 95 -0.55 9.26 -7.87
CA GLY A 95 -1.59 8.32 -8.27
C GLY A 95 -2.63 8.94 -9.19
N ALA A 96 -3.00 10.19 -8.96
CA ALA A 96 -3.93 10.93 -9.83
C ALA A 96 -3.37 11.03 -11.26
N PHE A 97 -2.10 11.38 -11.38
CA PHE A 97 -1.41 11.41 -12.67
C PHE A 97 -1.44 10.03 -13.35
N TRP A 98 -1.07 8.99 -12.64
CA TRP A 98 -1.06 7.63 -13.17
C TRP A 98 -2.47 7.11 -13.49
N ASN A 99 -3.46 7.45 -12.67
CA ASN A 99 -4.85 7.08 -12.92
C ASN A 99 -5.37 7.69 -14.22
N ASP A 100 -5.02 8.94 -14.52
CA ASP A 100 -5.36 9.58 -15.78
C ASP A 100 -4.70 8.87 -16.96
N GLN A 101 -3.42 8.52 -16.85
CA GLN A 101 -2.71 7.77 -17.87
C GLN A 101 -3.29 6.36 -18.05
N LEU A 102 -3.55 5.66 -16.98
CA LEU A 102 -4.13 4.32 -17.00
C LEU A 102 -5.55 4.33 -17.55
N ALA A 103 -6.36 5.34 -17.22
CA ALA A 103 -7.70 5.50 -17.78
C ALA A 103 -7.64 5.70 -19.30
N SER A 104 -6.68 6.50 -19.79
CA SER A 104 -6.46 6.70 -21.22
C SER A 104 -6.03 5.40 -21.92
N PHE A 105 -5.11 4.66 -21.32
CA PHE A 105 -4.69 3.34 -21.81
C PHE A 105 -5.84 2.35 -21.82
N LYS A 106 -6.60 2.29 -20.76
CA LYS A 106 -7.76 1.41 -20.65
C LYS A 106 -8.81 1.73 -21.68
N ALA A 107 -9.12 3.01 -21.89
CA ALA A 107 -10.06 3.45 -22.91
C ALA A 107 -9.57 3.04 -24.31
N ALA A 108 -8.29 3.24 -24.62
CA ALA A 108 -7.70 2.84 -25.89
C ALA A 108 -7.73 1.31 -26.07
N ALA A 109 -7.41 0.55 -25.01
CA ALA A 109 -7.47 -0.91 -25.04
C ALA A 109 -8.90 -1.42 -25.22
N ASP A 110 -9.88 -0.81 -24.56
CA ASP A 110 -11.30 -1.17 -24.71
C ASP A 110 -11.79 -0.90 -26.13
N VAL A 111 -11.38 0.21 -26.73
CA VAL A 111 -11.71 0.53 -28.14
C VAL A 111 -11.06 -0.51 -29.08
N ALA A 112 -9.81 -0.86 -28.87
CA ALA A 112 -9.11 -1.87 -29.66
C ALA A 112 -9.76 -3.26 -29.50
N ALA A 113 -10.14 -3.63 -28.27
CA ALA A 113 -10.83 -4.89 -28.00
C ALA A 113 -12.20 -4.95 -28.66
N LYS A 114 -12.96 -3.85 -28.65
CA LYS A 114 -14.25 -3.77 -29.35
C LYS A 114 -14.09 -3.89 -30.86
N ARG A 115 -13.03 -3.31 -31.45
CA ARG A 115 -12.72 -3.48 -32.87
C ARG A 115 -12.39 -4.93 -33.20
N THR A 116 -11.62 -5.58 -32.38
CA THR A 116 -11.24 -6.99 -32.55
C THR A 116 -12.45 -7.90 -32.43
N THR A 117 -13.32 -7.68 -31.46
CA THR A 117 -14.55 -8.47 -31.29
C THR A 117 -15.57 -8.18 -32.40
N ALA A 118 -15.62 -6.98 -32.95
CA ALA A 118 -16.49 -6.67 -34.08
C ALA A 118 -16.03 -7.35 -35.37
N ASN A 119 -14.70 -7.56 -35.52
CA ASN A 119 -14.14 -8.28 -36.68
C ASN A 119 -14.15 -9.79 -36.51
N ASP A 120 -14.35 -10.27 -35.30
CA ASP A 120 -14.26 -11.69 -34.94
C ASP A 120 -15.66 -12.26 -34.61
N THR A 121 -16.71 -11.66 -35.12
CA THR A 121 -18.03 -12.30 -35.12
C THR A 121 -17.91 -13.57 -35.94
N PRO A 122 -18.03 -14.76 -35.31
CA PRO A 122 -18.01 -15.96 -36.09
C PRO A 122 -19.16 -15.86 -37.10
N LYS A 123 -18.85 -15.93 -38.37
CA LYS A 123 -19.88 -16.14 -39.39
C LYS A 123 -20.72 -17.29 -38.88
N ALA A 124 -22.00 -17.03 -38.64
CA ALA A 124 -22.93 -18.07 -38.23
C ALA A 124 -22.70 -19.27 -39.18
N ARG A 125 -22.26 -20.36 -38.64
CA ARG A 125 -22.17 -21.62 -39.40
C ARG A 125 -23.55 -21.86 -39.92
N ARG A 126 -23.71 -21.80 -41.24
CA ARG A 126 -24.93 -22.27 -41.84
C ARG A 126 -25.21 -23.66 -41.32
N PRO A 127 -26.44 -23.92 -40.82
CA PRO A 127 -26.74 -25.25 -40.39
C PRO A 127 -26.54 -26.16 -41.62
N ARG A 128 -25.71 -27.18 -41.47
CA ARG A 128 -25.61 -28.22 -42.48
C ARG A 128 -27.02 -28.75 -42.70
N LYS A 129 -27.54 -28.56 -43.86
CA LYS A 129 -28.74 -29.27 -44.26
C LYS A 129 -28.44 -30.77 -44.08
N SER A 130 -29.09 -31.36 -43.12
CA SER A 130 -29.05 -32.81 -43.01
C SER A 130 -29.60 -33.39 -44.32
N ARG A 131 -28.77 -34.01 -45.07
CA ARG A 131 -29.27 -34.88 -46.12
C ARG A 131 -30.03 -36.02 -45.44
N SER A 132 -31.31 -35.88 -45.30
CA SER A 132 -32.12 -37.03 -45.04
C SER A 132 -32.08 -37.88 -46.30
N GLY A 133 -31.15 -38.81 -46.34
CA GLY A 133 -31.15 -39.84 -47.35
C GLY A 133 -32.32 -40.74 -47.10
N LYS A 134 -33.43 -40.51 -47.84
CA LYS A 134 -34.40 -41.56 -47.94
C LYS A 134 -33.77 -42.68 -48.73
N ARG A 135 -33.32 -43.71 -47.98
CA ARG A 135 -33.06 -45.02 -48.60
C ARG A 135 -34.37 -45.74 -48.75
N ARG A 136 -34.69 -46.10 -49.98
CA ARG A 136 -35.59 -47.21 -50.19
C ARG A 136 -34.81 -48.52 -50.09
#